data_b3f958580297d24204b9e75ef2e203da
#
_entry.id   b3f958580297d24204b9e75ef2e203da
#
_cell.length_a   1.000
_cell.length_b   1.000
_cell.length_c   1.000
_cell.angle_alpha   90.00
_cell.angle_beta   90.00
_cell.angle_gamma   90.00
#
_symmetry.space_group_name_H-M   'P 1'
#
loop_
_entity.id
_entity.type
_entity.pdbx_description
1 polymer ?
#
loop_
_entity_poly.entity_id
_entity_poly.type
_entity_poly.pdbx_seq_one_letter_code
_entity_poly.pdbx_strand_id
1 'polypeptide(L)'
;MTPSYQLLGAPFLALVAFPAQAAGDVDAGLALYQTRCAACHSLDYNGVGPAHRGVFGRQGAQAPGFAYSDALKASHLVWDEASLDRWLADPEKFAPGQRMGISVPEAAARRDLIAYLKRAAAAKK
;
A
#
# COMPACT_ATOMS: atom_id res chain seq x y z
N MET A 1 70.78 -5.82 3.05
CA MET A 1 69.67 -5.16 2.31
C MET A 1 68.50 -6.13 2.26
N THR A 2 67.53 -5.94 3.11
CA THR A 2 66.30 -6.76 3.17
C THR A 2 65.16 -5.96 2.54
N PRO A 3 64.44 -6.47 1.54
CA PRO A 3 63.29 -5.76 0.99
C PRO A 3 62.08 -5.91 1.94
N SER A 4 61.52 -4.78 2.38
CA SER A 4 60.28 -4.72 3.13
C SER A 4 59.09 -4.87 2.18
N TYR A 5 58.37 -5.95 2.26
CA TYR A 5 57.09 -6.14 1.55
C TYR A 5 55.99 -5.41 2.34
N GLN A 6 55.49 -4.31 1.80
CA GLN A 6 54.27 -3.67 2.28
C GLN A 6 53.06 -4.48 1.82
N LEU A 7 52.35 -5.08 2.76
CA LEU A 7 51.05 -5.71 2.53
C LEU A 7 50.02 -4.60 2.34
N LEU A 8 49.62 -4.38 1.09
CA LEU A 8 48.47 -3.55 0.75
C LEU A 8 47.18 -4.31 1.15
N GLY A 9 46.61 -3.94 2.29
CA GLY A 9 45.32 -4.43 2.72
C GLY A 9 44.21 -3.91 1.79
N ALA A 10 43.60 -4.80 1.03
CA ALA A 10 42.42 -4.47 0.23
C ALA A 10 41.21 -4.19 1.16
N PRO A 11 40.44 -3.12 0.93
CA PRO A 11 39.24 -2.88 1.72
C PRO A 11 38.20 -3.96 1.40
N PHE A 12 37.79 -4.69 2.43
CA PHE A 12 36.66 -5.60 2.35
C PHE A 12 35.38 -4.78 2.28
N LEU A 13 34.78 -4.65 1.08
CA LEU A 13 33.46 -4.07 0.93
C LEU A 13 32.44 -5.07 1.47
N ALA A 14 31.92 -4.82 2.68
CA ALA A 14 30.82 -5.59 3.21
C ALA A 14 29.55 -5.29 2.41
N LEU A 15 29.08 -6.24 1.62
CA LEU A 15 27.77 -6.18 0.96
C LEU A 15 26.71 -6.28 2.06
N VAL A 16 26.06 -5.18 2.37
CA VAL A 16 24.88 -5.17 3.23
C VAL A 16 23.72 -5.70 2.40
N ALA A 17 23.36 -6.96 2.57
CA ALA A 17 22.16 -7.54 1.99
C ALA A 17 20.93 -6.98 2.73
N PHE A 18 20.17 -6.10 2.08
CA PHE A 18 18.86 -5.72 2.58
C PHE A 18 17.90 -6.91 2.39
N PRO A 19 17.14 -7.31 3.42
CA PRO A 19 16.15 -8.35 3.24
C PRO A 19 15.10 -7.85 2.24
N ALA A 20 14.95 -8.58 1.13
CA ALA A 20 13.84 -8.36 0.22
C ALA A 20 12.53 -8.60 1.00
N GLN A 21 11.68 -7.59 1.08
CA GLN A 21 10.37 -7.78 1.71
C GLN A 21 9.57 -8.76 0.86
N ALA A 22 8.97 -9.75 1.50
CA ALA A 22 8.12 -10.72 0.82
C ALA A 22 6.95 -9.99 0.13
N ALA A 23 6.65 -10.38 -1.12
CA ALA A 23 5.45 -9.91 -1.82
C ALA A 23 4.20 -10.31 -1.02
N GLY A 24 3.14 -9.47 -1.07
CA GLY A 24 1.86 -9.80 -0.44
C GLY A 24 1.17 -10.97 -1.14
N ASP A 25 0.39 -11.73 -0.37
CA ASP A 25 -0.43 -12.84 -0.85
C ASP A 25 -1.80 -12.32 -1.31
N VAL A 26 -2.12 -12.53 -2.59
CA VAL A 26 -3.37 -12.05 -3.19
C VAL A 26 -4.60 -12.75 -2.63
N ASP A 27 -4.52 -14.06 -2.36
CA ASP A 27 -5.65 -14.84 -1.87
C ASP A 27 -5.92 -14.52 -0.38
N ALA A 28 -4.87 -14.35 0.42
CA ALA A 28 -5.00 -13.83 1.77
C ALA A 28 -5.56 -12.41 1.78
N GLY A 29 -5.13 -11.57 0.84
CA GLY A 29 -5.66 -10.21 0.64
C GLY A 29 -7.14 -10.19 0.27
N LEU A 30 -7.60 -11.11 -0.58
CA LEU A 30 -9.02 -11.29 -0.91
C LEU A 30 -9.83 -11.67 0.35
N ALA A 31 -9.35 -12.62 1.13
CA ALA A 31 -10.03 -13.02 2.37
C ALA A 31 -10.13 -11.87 3.38
N LEU A 32 -9.06 -11.09 3.53
CA LEU A 32 -9.06 -9.89 4.37
C LEU A 32 -10.00 -8.80 3.84
N TYR A 33 -10.04 -8.60 2.53
CA TYR A 33 -10.95 -7.66 1.89
C TYR A 33 -12.41 -8.01 2.17
N GLN A 34 -12.77 -9.27 2.02
CA GLN A 34 -14.12 -9.76 2.28
C GLN A 34 -14.56 -9.59 3.74
N THR A 35 -13.64 -9.71 4.69
CA THR A 35 -13.95 -9.62 6.12
C THR A 35 -13.83 -8.21 6.69
N ARG A 36 -12.94 -7.38 6.18
CA ARG A 36 -12.64 -6.06 6.75
C ARG A 36 -13.11 -4.87 5.89
N CYS A 37 -13.31 -5.06 4.60
CA CYS A 37 -13.59 -3.97 3.65
C CYS A 37 -14.97 -4.07 3.00
N ALA A 38 -15.45 -5.27 2.72
CA ALA A 38 -16.63 -5.50 1.90
C ALA A 38 -17.96 -5.05 2.55
N ALA A 39 -17.99 -4.79 3.85
CA ALA A 39 -19.16 -4.20 4.51
C ALA A 39 -19.43 -2.77 4.04
N CYS A 40 -18.37 -2.04 3.61
CA CYS A 40 -18.47 -0.64 3.20
C CYS A 40 -18.07 -0.41 1.73
N HIS A 41 -17.28 -1.29 1.16
CA HIS A 41 -16.72 -1.17 -0.19
C HIS A 41 -17.11 -2.33 -1.10
N SER A 42 -17.14 -2.04 -2.39
CA SER A 42 -17.20 -3.03 -3.47
C SER A 42 -16.14 -2.70 -4.51
N LEU A 43 -15.84 -3.64 -5.39
CA LEU A 43 -15.02 -3.34 -6.55
C LEU A 43 -15.78 -2.48 -7.58
N ASP A 44 -17.07 -2.72 -7.76
CA ASP A 44 -17.80 -2.24 -8.92
C ASP A 44 -18.83 -1.15 -8.64
N TYR A 45 -19.19 -0.91 -7.40
CA TYR A 45 -20.16 0.12 -7.02
C TYR A 45 -19.77 0.81 -5.72
N ASN A 46 -20.21 2.06 -5.58
CA ASN A 46 -20.09 2.83 -4.34
C ASN A 46 -21.10 2.31 -3.31
N GLY A 47 -20.64 2.15 -2.09
CA GLY A 47 -21.45 1.88 -0.91
C GLY A 47 -21.23 2.99 0.13
N VAL A 48 -20.99 2.61 1.38
CA VAL A 48 -20.55 3.54 2.43
C VAL A 48 -19.21 4.16 2.05
N GLY A 49 -18.30 3.37 1.46
CA GLY A 49 -17.06 3.81 0.86
C GLY A 49 -17.09 3.75 -0.68
N PRO A 50 -16.08 4.32 -1.35
CA PRO A 50 -16.01 4.32 -2.81
C PRO A 50 -15.71 2.93 -3.38
N ALA A 51 -16.08 2.73 -4.66
CA ALA A 51 -15.71 1.55 -5.42
C ALA A 51 -14.18 1.46 -5.58
N HIS A 52 -13.64 0.25 -5.49
CA HIS A 52 -12.21 -0.02 -5.46
C HIS A 52 -11.62 -0.52 -6.77
N ARG A 53 -12.45 -0.88 -7.78
CA ARG A 53 -11.89 -1.31 -9.07
C ARG A 53 -11.04 -0.20 -9.68
N GLY A 54 -9.80 -0.51 -10.01
CA GLY A 54 -8.84 0.45 -10.54
C GLY A 54 -8.29 1.43 -9.50
N VAL A 55 -8.49 1.21 -8.20
CA VAL A 55 -7.97 2.10 -7.15
C VAL A 55 -6.44 2.18 -7.17
N PHE A 56 -5.76 1.05 -7.33
CA PHE A 56 -4.31 1.04 -7.41
C PHE A 56 -3.83 1.75 -8.70
N GLY A 57 -2.98 2.75 -8.53
CA GLY A 57 -2.50 3.61 -9.63
C GLY A 57 -3.43 4.79 -9.97
N ARG A 58 -4.59 4.90 -9.34
CA ARG A 58 -5.53 6.00 -9.55
C ARG A 58 -5.23 7.18 -8.62
N GLN A 59 -5.48 8.39 -9.12
CA GLN A 59 -5.47 9.57 -8.27
C GLN A 59 -6.54 9.47 -7.19
N GLY A 60 -6.23 9.90 -5.97
CA GLY A 60 -7.15 9.89 -4.85
C GLY A 60 -8.41 10.72 -5.10
N ALA A 61 -9.50 10.35 -4.44
CA ALA A 61 -10.79 11.01 -4.52
C ALA A 61 -11.40 11.07 -5.94
N GLN A 62 -11.17 10.05 -6.78
CA GLN A 62 -11.57 10.04 -8.19
C GLN A 62 -12.55 8.91 -8.57
N ALA A 63 -13.07 8.11 -7.62
CA ALA A 63 -14.12 7.16 -7.98
C ALA A 63 -15.38 7.93 -8.44
N PRO A 64 -15.92 7.62 -9.63
CA PRO A 64 -17.08 8.35 -10.16
C PRO A 64 -18.27 8.28 -9.21
N GLY A 65 -18.92 9.42 -8.99
CA GLY A 65 -20.18 9.51 -8.24
C GLY A 65 -20.05 9.35 -6.71
N PHE A 66 -18.84 9.26 -6.16
CA PHE A 66 -18.66 9.18 -4.70
C PHE A 66 -18.36 10.55 -4.09
N ALA A 67 -19.03 10.88 -2.99
CA ALA A 67 -18.82 12.12 -2.23
C ALA A 67 -17.69 11.92 -1.21
N TYR A 68 -16.48 12.31 -1.57
CA TYR A 68 -15.29 12.21 -0.71
C TYR A 68 -15.25 13.29 0.38
N SER A 69 -14.52 13.01 1.47
CA SER A 69 -14.15 14.01 2.46
C SER A 69 -13.29 15.11 1.86
N ASP A 70 -13.37 16.32 2.41
CA ASP A 70 -12.50 17.43 1.98
C ASP A 70 -11.02 17.11 2.21
N ALA A 71 -10.70 16.40 3.30
CA ALA A 71 -9.35 15.94 3.61
C ALA A 71 -8.78 15.07 2.49
N LEU A 72 -9.55 14.12 1.97
CA LEU A 72 -9.06 13.23 0.93
C LEU A 72 -8.99 13.94 -0.44
N LYS A 73 -9.95 14.82 -0.74
CA LYS A 73 -9.89 15.67 -1.94
C LYS A 73 -8.66 16.57 -1.95
N ALA A 74 -8.31 17.16 -0.81
CA ALA A 74 -7.17 18.05 -0.67
C ALA A 74 -5.82 17.34 -0.67
N SER A 75 -5.78 16.02 -0.49
CA SER A 75 -4.53 15.26 -0.40
C SER A 75 -3.75 15.18 -1.72
N HIS A 76 -4.42 15.28 -2.87
CA HIS A 76 -3.84 15.18 -4.22
C HIS A 76 -2.91 13.97 -4.43
N LEU A 77 -3.15 12.90 -3.67
CA LEU A 77 -2.33 11.69 -3.71
C LEU A 77 -2.63 10.81 -4.93
N VAL A 78 -1.69 9.93 -5.25
CA VAL A 78 -1.93 8.76 -6.12
C VAL A 78 -1.87 7.52 -5.23
N TRP A 79 -2.83 6.61 -5.44
CA TRP A 79 -2.87 5.34 -4.73
C TRP A 79 -1.83 4.38 -5.29
N ASP A 80 -0.69 4.36 -4.66
CA ASP A 80 0.39 3.39 -4.90
C ASP A 80 0.59 2.51 -3.65
N GLU A 81 1.59 1.65 -3.69
CA GLU A 81 1.88 0.74 -2.59
C GLU A 81 2.20 1.50 -1.28
N ALA A 82 3.01 2.55 -1.37
CA ALA A 82 3.42 3.34 -0.21
C ALA A 82 2.28 4.17 0.39
N SER A 83 1.47 4.80 -0.45
CA SER A 83 0.33 5.61 0.01
C SER A 83 -0.79 4.75 0.58
N LEU A 84 -1.07 3.59 -0.03
CA LEU A 84 -2.03 2.62 0.50
C LEU A 84 -1.57 2.04 1.83
N ASP A 85 -0.29 1.71 1.98
CA ASP A 85 0.24 1.21 3.25
C ASP A 85 0.06 2.22 4.38
N ARG A 86 0.41 3.48 4.15
CA ARG A 86 0.24 4.55 5.13
C ARG A 86 -1.24 4.84 5.45
N TRP A 87 -2.08 4.88 4.41
CA TRP A 87 -3.52 5.07 4.58
C TRP A 87 -4.15 3.97 5.42
N LEU A 88 -3.87 2.71 5.09
CA LEU A 88 -4.42 1.56 5.81
C LEU A 88 -3.87 1.45 7.24
N ALA A 89 -2.64 1.86 7.48
CA ALA A 89 -2.05 1.83 8.82
C ALA A 89 -2.75 2.78 9.79
N ASP A 90 -2.99 4.01 9.36
CA ASP A 90 -3.64 5.05 10.18
C ASP A 90 -4.24 6.13 9.26
N PRO A 91 -5.51 5.96 8.85
CA PRO A 91 -6.17 6.92 7.95
C PRO A 91 -6.26 8.33 8.52
N GLU A 92 -6.47 8.48 9.83
CA GLU A 92 -6.60 9.80 10.45
C GLU A 92 -5.27 10.55 10.48
N LYS A 93 -4.18 9.86 10.76
CA LYS A 93 -2.84 10.45 10.68
C LYS A 93 -2.46 10.82 9.25
N PHE A 94 -2.88 10.01 8.29
CA PHE A 94 -2.59 10.21 6.87
C PHE A 94 -3.36 11.40 6.28
N ALA A 95 -4.65 11.49 6.56
CA ALA A 95 -5.56 12.54 6.08
C ALA A 95 -6.53 12.95 7.17
N PRO A 96 -6.12 13.84 8.11
CA PRO A 96 -6.97 14.28 9.21
C PRO A 96 -8.31 14.83 8.74
N GLY A 97 -9.40 14.33 9.31
CA GLY A 97 -10.76 14.65 8.87
C GLY A 97 -11.35 13.69 7.84
N GLN A 98 -10.64 12.61 7.53
CA GLN A 98 -11.15 11.51 6.70
C GLN A 98 -12.36 10.83 7.35
N ARG A 99 -13.09 9.99 6.58
CA ARG A 99 -14.33 9.35 7.07
C ARG A 99 -14.27 7.83 7.14
N MET A 100 -13.19 7.18 6.73
CA MET A 100 -13.14 5.72 6.68
C MET A 100 -13.19 5.09 8.07
N GLY A 101 -12.48 5.64 9.04
CA GLY A 101 -12.54 5.23 10.45
C GLY A 101 -12.03 3.81 10.74
N ILE A 102 -11.47 3.12 9.75
CA ILE A 102 -10.95 1.75 9.86
C ILE A 102 -9.45 1.77 9.61
N SER A 103 -8.70 1.06 10.43
CA SER A 103 -7.25 0.86 10.23
C SER A 103 -6.90 -0.63 10.20
N VAL A 104 -5.77 -0.93 9.60
CA VAL A 104 -5.16 -2.26 9.52
C VAL A 104 -3.75 -2.17 10.09
N PRO A 105 -3.57 -2.33 11.40
CA PRO A 105 -2.28 -2.10 12.06
C PRO A 105 -1.21 -3.14 11.65
N GLU A 106 -1.62 -4.35 11.27
CA GLU A 106 -0.70 -5.43 10.93
C GLU A 106 -0.09 -5.22 9.54
N ALA A 107 1.21 -5.02 9.47
CA ALA A 107 1.93 -4.75 8.22
C ALA A 107 1.79 -5.90 7.19
N ALA A 108 1.78 -7.15 7.63
CA ALA A 108 1.57 -8.29 6.74
C ALA A 108 0.17 -8.26 6.10
N ALA A 109 -0.88 -7.97 6.88
CA ALA A 109 -2.24 -7.85 6.37
C ALA A 109 -2.37 -6.69 5.36
N ARG A 110 -1.71 -5.56 5.58
CA ARG A 110 -1.68 -4.46 4.61
C ARG A 110 -1.03 -4.87 3.30
N ARG A 111 0.10 -5.56 3.35
CA ARG A 111 0.76 -6.07 2.13
C ARG A 111 -0.14 -6.98 1.32
N ASP A 112 -0.84 -7.89 1.97
CA ASP A 112 -1.77 -8.81 1.32
C ASP A 112 -2.96 -8.07 0.71
N LEU A 113 -3.58 -7.15 1.44
CA LEU A 113 -4.65 -6.29 0.93
C LEU A 113 -4.22 -5.46 -0.28
N ILE A 114 -3.03 -4.86 -0.24
CA ILE A 114 -2.49 -4.06 -1.34
C ILE A 114 -2.23 -4.95 -2.57
N ALA A 115 -1.69 -6.16 -2.38
CA ALA A 115 -1.50 -7.12 -3.46
C ALA A 115 -2.83 -7.48 -4.13
N TYR A 116 -3.89 -7.72 -3.35
CA TYR A 116 -5.23 -7.97 -3.86
C TYR A 116 -5.78 -6.76 -4.64
N LEU A 117 -5.72 -5.55 -4.08
CA LEU A 117 -6.21 -4.34 -4.75
C LEU A 117 -5.46 -4.06 -6.05
N LYS A 118 -4.16 -4.28 -6.08
CA LYS A 118 -3.34 -4.17 -7.29
C LYS A 118 -3.79 -5.14 -8.37
N ARG A 119 -4.05 -6.39 -7.99
CA ARG A 119 -4.58 -7.42 -8.90
C ARG A 119 -5.97 -7.07 -9.41
N ALA A 120 -6.87 -6.63 -8.53
CA ALA A 120 -8.22 -6.22 -8.87
C ALA A 120 -8.25 -5.00 -9.81
N ALA A 121 -7.29 -4.08 -9.67
CA ALA A 121 -7.15 -2.93 -10.58
C ALA A 121 -6.76 -3.35 -12.00
N ALA A 122 -5.93 -4.37 -12.14
CA ALA A 122 -5.49 -4.89 -13.43
C ALA A 122 -6.56 -5.76 -14.12
N ALA A 123 -7.52 -6.30 -13.38
CA ALA A 123 -8.59 -7.13 -13.94
C ALA A 123 -9.60 -6.24 -14.68
N LYS A 124 -9.69 -6.38 -15.99
CA LYS A 124 -10.76 -5.77 -16.80
C LYS A 124 -12.10 -6.47 -16.47
N LYS A 125 -13.20 -5.69 -16.52
CA LYS A 125 -14.56 -6.25 -16.51
C LYS A 125 -14.74 -7.18 -17.71
#